data_046fa8bed8558e9b3514da60a9a1f9d0
#
_entry.id   046fa8bed8558e9b3514da60a9a1f9d0
#
_cell.length_a   1.000
_cell.length_b   1.000
_cell.length_c   1.000
_cell.angle_alpha   90.00
_cell.angle_beta   90.00
_cell.angle_gamma   90.00
#
_symmetry.space_group_name_H-M   'P 1'
#
loop_
_entity.id
_entity.type
_entity.pdbx_description
1 polymer ?
#
loop_
_entity_poly.entity_id
_entity_poly.type
_entity_poly.pdbx_seq_one_letter_code
_entity_poly.pdbx_strand_id
1 'polypeptide(L)'
;MFEGIPTYPDVSRFWQVCDKHKVNTFYTAPTALRSLMRMGDEPVKSTSRESLQLLGTVGEPINPEAWEWYYHTVGDARCPIVDTWWQTETGGHMITPVPGAVKMKPGSATRPFFGVAPAIVDAEGRIQEGAAEGSLVITRPWPGQMRSVYGDHQRFIDTYFSAFPGMYFTGDGARRDEDGDYWITGRVDDVLIVSGHNLGTAELESALVLHDSVAEAAIVGYPHDIKGQGIYAYVTLVDGVEPSDELRAELVKLVRTEIGPIATPDIIQWAPGLPKTRSGKIMRRILRKIAANDMDSLGDTSTLADPGVVSNLIENRVTP
;
A
#
# COMPACT_ATOMS: atom_id res chain seq x y z
N MET A 1 3.05 18.71 13.91
CA MET A 1 2.58 17.32 13.91
C MET A 1 1.33 17.21 14.74
N PHE A 2 0.41 16.37 14.33
CA PHE A 2 -0.81 16.08 15.08
C PHE A 2 -0.78 14.61 15.51
N GLU A 3 -0.96 14.37 16.80
CA GLU A 3 -1.12 13.04 17.39
C GLU A 3 -2.58 12.88 17.82
N GLY A 4 -3.26 11.87 17.27
CA GLY A 4 -4.65 11.60 17.59
C GLY A 4 -5.30 10.61 16.64
N ILE A 5 -6.46 10.10 17.02
CA ILE A 5 -7.24 9.19 16.21
C ILE A 5 -8.03 10.00 15.17
N PRO A 6 -7.99 9.64 13.88
CA PRO A 6 -8.67 10.40 12.80
C PRO A 6 -10.16 10.59 13.01
N THR A 7 -10.80 9.64 13.69
CA THR A 7 -12.25 9.58 13.88
C THR A 7 -12.70 9.93 15.31
N TYR A 8 -11.81 10.43 16.18
CA TYR A 8 -12.17 10.81 17.55
C TYR A 8 -11.99 12.32 17.79
N PRO A 9 -12.98 13.02 18.38
CA PRO A 9 -14.28 12.53 18.86
C PRO A 9 -15.29 12.23 17.75
N ASP A 10 -15.04 12.69 16.54
CA ASP A 10 -15.85 12.45 15.35
C ASP A 10 -15.00 12.45 14.07
N VAL A 11 -15.58 12.05 12.95
CA VAL A 11 -14.89 11.84 11.66
C VAL A 11 -14.40 13.13 11.00
N SER A 12 -14.80 14.32 11.50
CA SER A 12 -14.28 15.60 11.01
C SER A 12 -12.97 16.05 11.69
N ARG A 13 -12.42 15.23 12.57
CA ARG A 13 -11.28 15.56 13.43
C ARG A 13 -10.09 16.17 12.69
N PHE A 14 -9.66 15.56 11.60
CA PHE A 14 -8.54 16.07 10.81
C PHE A 14 -8.83 17.44 10.21
N TRP A 15 -10.04 17.62 9.72
CA TRP A 15 -10.48 18.84 9.06
C TRP A 15 -10.67 19.98 10.06
N GLN A 16 -11.17 19.68 11.25
CA GLN A 16 -11.23 20.64 12.37
C GLN A 16 -9.83 21.11 12.80
N VAL A 17 -8.85 20.21 12.82
CA VAL A 17 -7.44 20.56 13.10
C VAL A 17 -6.88 21.45 12.00
N CYS A 18 -7.13 21.11 10.73
CA CYS A 18 -6.70 21.94 9.59
C CYS A 18 -7.28 23.35 9.66
N ASP A 19 -8.57 23.48 9.94
CA ASP A 19 -9.25 24.77 10.06
C ASP A 19 -8.73 25.56 11.28
N LYS A 20 -8.77 24.95 12.46
CA LYS A 20 -8.38 25.61 13.71
C LYS A 20 -6.95 26.14 13.69
N HIS A 21 -6.02 25.36 13.16
CA HIS A 21 -4.59 25.68 13.18
C HIS A 21 -4.08 26.27 11.87
N LYS A 22 -4.98 26.50 10.90
CA LYS A 22 -4.64 27.05 9.57
C LYS A 22 -3.47 26.27 8.93
N VAL A 23 -3.63 24.94 8.90
CA VAL A 23 -2.62 24.03 8.36
C VAL A 23 -2.41 24.29 6.87
N ASN A 24 -1.14 24.41 6.46
CA ASN A 24 -0.79 24.64 5.05
C ASN A 24 -0.50 23.33 4.31
N THR A 25 0.08 22.36 5.01
CA THR A 25 0.46 21.04 4.44
C THR A 25 -0.21 19.93 5.23
N PHE A 26 -0.98 19.09 4.56
CA PHE A 26 -1.59 17.91 5.15
C PHE A 26 -0.96 16.65 4.55
N TYR A 27 -0.27 15.86 5.38
CA TYR A 27 0.50 14.70 4.98
C TYR A 27 0.09 13.49 5.82
N THR A 28 -0.42 12.43 5.18
CA THR A 28 -1.01 11.28 5.86
C THR A 28 -0.87 9.99 5.04
N ALA A 29 -1.35 8.87 5.58
CA ALA A 29 -1.33 7.59 4.88
C ALA A 29 -2.60 7.34 4.05
N PRO A 30 -2.51 6.67 2.89
CA PRO A 30 -3.67 6.29 2.08
C PRO A 30 -4.73 5.49 2.83
N THR A 31 -4.34 4.62 3.75
CA THR A 31 -5.29 3.88 4.62
C THR A 31 -6.18 4.84 5.43
N ALA A 32 -5.62 5.91 6.00
CA ALA A 32 -6.40 6.91 6.72
C ALA A 32 -7.36 7.66 5.78
N LEU A 33 -6.90 8.00 4.57
CA LEU A 33 -7.73 8.66 3.57
C LEU A 33 -8.90 7.77 3.13
N ARG A 34 -8.66 6.51 2.81
CA ARG A 34 -9.72 5.56 2.43
C ARG A 34 -10.76 5.38 3.54
N SER A 35 -10.30 5.31 4.80
CA SER A 35 -11.20 5.24 5.95
C SER A 35 -12.10 6.47 6.08
N LEU A 36 -11.55 7.67 5.85
CA LEU A 36 -12.30 8.91 5.91
C LEU A 36 -13.21 9.13 4.69
N MET A 37 -12.76 8.74 3.50
CA MET A 37 -13.53 8.80 2.26
C MET A 37 -14.89 8.06 2.38
N ARG A 38 -14.89 6.92 3.07
CA ARG A 38 -16.12 6.13 3.32
C ARG A 38 -17.11 6.78 4.24
N MET A 39 -16.67 7.70 5.08
CA MET A 39 -17.55 8.47 5.95
C MET A 39 -18.26 9.61 5.20
N GLY A 40 -18.04 9.69 3.88
CA GLY A 40 -18.63 10.70 3.01
C GLY A 40 -17.91 12.04 3.04
N ASP A 41 -18.36 12.95 2.21
CA ASP A 41 -17.73 14.26 2.00
C ASP A 41 -18.13 15.32 3.05
N GLU A 42 -19.28 15.17 3.68
CA GLU A 42 -19.83 16.17 4.60
C GLU A 42 -18.90 16.51 5.78
N PRO A 43 -18.22 15.54 6.44
CA PRO A 43 -17.27 15.85 7.49
C PRO A 43 -16.10 16.71 7.00
N VAL A 44 -15.67 16.54 5.75
CA VAL A 44 -14.62 17.34 5.12
C VAL A 44 -15.14 18.74 4.82
N LYS A 45 -16.31 18.84 4.17
CA LYS A 45 -16.91 20.08 3.70
C LYS A 45 -17.43 20.97 4.83
N SER A 46 -17.68 20.41 6.01
CA SER A 46 -18.17 21.14 7.18
C SER A 46 -17.16 22.11 7.82
N THR A 47 -15.89 22.08 7.38
CA THR A 47 -14.82 22.92 7.91
C THR A 47 -14.12 23.70 6.80
N SER A 48 -13.42 24.78 7.17
CA SER A 48 -12.60 25.52 6.21
C SER A 48 -11.27 24.81 5.97
N ARG A 49 -10.92 24.64 4.70
CA ARG A 49 -9.64 24.11 4.26
C ARG A 49 -8.86 25.12 3.39
N GLU A 50 -9.27 26.38 3.41
CA GLU A 50 -8.66 27.46 2.60
C GLU A 50 -7.16 27.63 2.86
N SER A 51 -6.70 27.31 4.08
CA SER A 51 -5.28 27.39 4.44
C SER A 51 -4.43 26.27 3.83
N LEU A 52 -5.03 25.14 3.41
CA LEU A 52 -4.29 24.07 2.77
C LEU A 52 -3.72 24.52 1.41
N GLN A 53 -2.45 24.25 1.20
CA GLN A 53 -1.70 24.57 0.00
C GLN A 53 -1.09 23.32 -0.65
N LEU A 54 -0.84 22.29 0.16
CA LEU A 54 -0.21 21.05 -0.27
C LEU A 54 -0.83 19.86 0.46
N LEU A 55 -1.10 18.81 -0.27
CA LEU A 55 -1.48 17.51 0.23
C LEU A 55 -0.34 16.52 -0.01
N GLY A 56 -0.23 15.50 0.83
CA GLY A 56 0.79 14.47 0.61
C GLY A 56 0.37 13.11 1.16
N THR A 57 0.94 12.07 0.56
CA THR A 57 0.70 10.67 0.92
C THR A 57 1.99 9.91 1.14
N VAL A 58 1.94 8.94 2.06
CA VAL A 58 3.11 8.13 2.46
C VAL A 58 2.70 6.81 3.08
N GLY A 59 3.62 5.84 2.99
CA GLY A 59 3.56 4.58 3.74
C GLY A 59 3.07 3.39 2.93
N GLU A 60 2.25 3.63 1.93
CA GLU A 60 1.78 2.64 0.96
C GLU A 60 1.40 3.34 -0.35
N PRO A 61 1.31 2.62 -1.49
CA PRO A 61 0.77 3.19 -2.72
C PRO A 61 -0.68 3.66 -2.51
N ILE A 62 -0.99 4.86 -3.03
CA ILE A 62 -2.37 5.35 -3.06
C ILE A 62 -3.05 4.90 -4.36
N ASN A 63 -4.25 4.33 -4.25
CA ASN A 63 -5.04 4.00 -5.43
C ASN A 63 -5.60 5.27 -6.09
N PRO A 64 -5.83 5.26 -7.42
CA PRO A 64 -6.29 6.43 -8.17
C PRO A 64 -7.57 7.05 -7.60
N GLU A 65 -8.54 6.25 -7.17
CA GLU A 65 -9.80 6.72 -6.61
C GLU A 65 -9.62 7.53 -5.34
N ALA A 66 -8.84 7.02 -4.37
CA ALA A 66 -8.53 7.77 -3.15
C ALA A 66 -7.71 9.03 -3.45
N TRP A 67 -6.83 8.98 -4.47
CA TRP A 67 -6.08 10.14 -4.93
C TRP A 67 -7.01 11.22 -5.49
N GLU A 68 -7.97 10.85 -6.36
CA GLU A 68 -8.96 11.76 -6.94
C GLU A 68 -9.87 12.37 -5.86
N TRP A 69 -10.36 11.56 -4.92
CA TRP A 69 -11.11 12.06 -3.79
C TRP A 69 -10.30 13.05 -2.94
N TYR A 70 -9.04 12.73 -2.68
CA TYR A 70 -8.13 13.59 -1.91
C TYR A 70 -7.90 14.91 -2.62
N TYR A 71 -7.72 14.88 -3.95
CA TYR A 71 -7.54 16.08 -4.76
C TYR A 71 -8.81 16.93 -4.81
N HIS A 72 -9.94 16.34 -5.18
CA HIS A 72 -11.18 17.06 -5.41
C HIS A 72 -11.89 17.47 -4.12
N THR A 73 -12.03 16.55 -3.15
CA THR A 73 -12.81 16.78 -1.95
C THR A 73 -12.00 17.47 -0.85
N VAL A 74 -10.79 16.99 -0.56
CA VAL A 74 -9.97 17.59 0.51
C VAL A 74 -9.23 18.83 0.00
N GLY A 75 -8.66 18.76 -1.18
CA GLY A 75 -7.85 19.81 -1.79
C GLY A 75 -8.63 20.86 -2.56
N ASP A 76 -9.95 20.72 -2.71
CA ASP A 76 -10.82 21.59 -3.52
C ASP A 76 -10.28 21.81 -4.95
N ALA A 77 -9.68 20.76 -5.54
CA ALA A 77 -9.02 20.74 -6.85
C ALA A 77 -7.94 21.84 -7.05
N ARG A 78 -7.41 22.40 -5.97
CA ARG A 78 -6.38 23.47 -6.01
C ARG A 78 -5.06 23.07 -5.34
N CYS A 79 -5.10 22.11 -4.40
CA CYS A 79 -3.91 21.69 -3.69
C CYS A 79 -3.20 20.57 -4.48
N PRO A 80 -1.94 20.70 -4.86
CA PRO A 80 -1.19 19.60 -5.44
C PRO A 80 -1.04 18.45 -4.42
N ILE A 81 -1.03 17.21 -4.94
CA ILE A 81 -0.76 16.02 -4.14
C ILE A 81 0.69 15.58 -4.37
N VAL A 82 1.44 15.47 -3.29
CA VAL A 82 2.80 14.95 -3.29
C VAL A 82 2.75 13.52 -2.76
N ASP A 83 2.63 12.56 -3.67
CA ASP A 83 2.76 11.14 -3.36
C ASP A 83 4.24 10.80 -3.22
N THR A 84 4.64 10.26 -2.07
CA THR A 84 6.04 10.09 -1.75
C THR A 84 6.41 8.62 -1.61
N TRP A 85 7.35 8.16 -2.42
CA TRP A 85 7.97 6.86 -2.18
C TRP A 85 9.33 7.03 -1.52
N TRP A 86 9.49 6.33 -0.41
CA TRP A 86 10.74 6.22 0.34
C TRP A 86 10.66 5.05 1.31
N GLN A 87 11.79 4.70 1.88
CA GLN A 87 11.91 3.66 2.90
C GLN A 87 12.66 4.24 4.11
N THR A 88 12.53 3.62 5.28
CA THR A 88 13.33 3.95 6.46
C THR A 88 14.82 3.94 6.12
N GLU A 89 15.23 2.98 5.32
CA GLU A 89 16.59 2.73 4.85
C GLU A 89 17.11 3.81 3.89
N THR A 90 16.23 4.54 3.24
CA THR A 90 16.64 5.59 2.29
C THR A 90 16.88 6.93 2.95
N GLY A 91 16.41 7.13 4.18
CA GLY A 91 16.62 8.35 4.96
C GLY A 91 15.85 9.59 4.47
N GLY A 92 15.07 9.46 3.40
CA GLY A 92 14.27 10.53 2.83
C GLY A 92 13.61 10.12 1.52
N HIS A 93 12.88 11.05 0.90
CA HIS A 93 12.12 10.83 -0.31
C HIS A 93 13.02 10.50 -1.49
N MET A 94 12.65 9.48 -2.26
CA MET A 94 13.41 8.98 -3.40
C MET A 94 12.71 9.26 -4.74
N ILE A 95 11.38 9.07 -4.76
CA ILE A 95 10.54 9.36 -5.94
C ILE A 95 9.33 10.13 -5.43
N THR A 96 9.08 11.30 -6.03
CA THR A 96 8.00 12.19 -5.58
C THR A 96 7.80 13.34 -6.56
N PRO A 97 6.58 13.82 -6.81
CA PRO A 97 6.37 15.01 -7.63
C PRO A 97 6.92 16.26 -6.95
N VAL A 98 7.40 17.19 -7.75
CA VAL A 98 7.76 18.55 -7.33
C VAL A 98 6.64 19.47 -7.80
N PRO A 99 5.82 20.02 -6.91
CA PRO A 99 4.69 20.88 -7.27
C PRO A 99 5.10 22.05 -8.15
N GLY A 100 4.36 22.27 -9.23
CA GLY A 100 4.64 23.32 -10.21
C GLY A 100 5.71 22.96 -11.25
N ALA A 101 6.52 21.93 -11.03
CA ALA A 101 7.55 21.47 -11.97
C ALA A 101 7.19 20.16 -12.66
N VAL A 102 6.38 19.31 -12.00
CA VAL A 102 6.01 18.00 -12.52
C VAL A 102 4.48 17.89 -12.56
N LYS A 103 3.94 17.40 -13.68
CA LYS A 103 2.53 17.06 -13.78
C LYS A 103 2.24 15.83 -12.93
N MET A 104 1.30 15.95 -12.01
CA MET A 104 0.87 14.83 -11.17
C MET A 104 -0.04 13.89 -11.96
N LYS A 105 0.07 12.60 -11.64
CA LYS A 105 -0.81 11.55 -12.16
C LYS A 105 -1.37 10.74 -10.98
N PRO A 106 -2.66 10.39 -10.99
CA PRO A 106 -3.26 9.61 -9.90
C PRO A 106 -2.49 8.32 -9.59
N GLY A 107 -2.17 8.13 -8.31
CA GLY A 107 -1.45 6.96 -7.81
C GLY A 107 0.04 6.88 -8.18
N SER A 108 0.60 7.91 -8.84
CA SER A 108 2.00 7.94 -9.26
C SER A 108 2.87 8.73 -8.29
N ALA A 109 3.98 8.13 -7.86
CA ALA A 109 5.06 8.85 -7.18
C ALA A 109 5.87 9.75 -8.14
N THR A 110 5.60 9.67 -9.42
CA THR A 110 6.12 10.47 -10.54
C THR A 110 7.64 10.36 -10.76
N ARG A 111 8.41 11.37 -10.44
CA ARG A 111 9.81 11.51 -10.87
C ARG A 111 10.80 11.22 -9.75
N PRO A 112 12.01 10.73 -10.11
CA PRO A 112 13.11 10.66 -9.16
C PRO A 112 13.40 12.01 -8.52
N PHE A 113 13.57 12.00 -7.18
CA PHE A 113 14.00 13.21 -6.49
C PHE A 113 15.46 13.56 -6.83
N PHE A 114 15.86 14.80 -6.58
CA PHE A 114 17.17 15.30 -6.95
C PHE A 114 18.31 14.42 -6.41
N GLY A 115 19.20 14.00 -7.32
CA GLY A 115 20.36 13.16 -7.00
C GLY A 115 20.06 11.65 -6.85
N VAL A 116 18.81 11.24 -6.96
CA VAL A 116 18.41 9.84 -6.92
C VAL A 116 18.40 9.25 -8.33
N ALA A 117 18.95 8.04 -8.48
CA ALA A 117 19.05 7.35 -9.76
C ALA A 117 18.34 5.98 -9.69
N PRO A 118 17.00 5.94 -9.71
CA PRO A 118 16.26 4.70 -9.77
C PRO A 118 16.34 4.08 -11.15
N ALA A 119 16.22 2.75 -11.20
CA ALA A 119 16.04 1.99 -12.43
C ALA A 119 15.05 0.85 -12.17
N ILE A 120 14.41 0.38 -13.24
CA ILE A 120 13.62 -0.85 -13.23
C ILE A 120 14.50 -1.93 -13.87
N VAL A 121 14.58 -3.09 -13.22
CA VAL A 121 15.34 -4.23 -13.73
C VAL A 121 14.45 -5.47 -13.88
N ASP A 122 14.80 -6.31 -14.85
CA ASP A 122 14.19 -7.64 -15.00
C ASP A 122 14.74 -8.66 -13.98
N ALA A 123 14.30 -9.90 -14.08
CA ALA A 123 14.71 -10.97 -13.17
C ALA A 123 16.22 -11.27 -13.24
N GLU A 124 16.87 -10.98 -14.37
CA GLU A 124 18.31 -11.15 -14.59
C GLU A 124 19.13 -9.90 -14.20
N GLY A 125 18.48 -8.84 -13.68
CA GLY A 125 19.13 -7.62 -13.26
C GLY A 125 19.49 -6.66 -14.40
N ARG A 126 18.94 -6.85 -15.61
CA ARG A 126 19.15 -5.94 -16.74
C ARG A 126 18.24 -4.74 -16.64
N ILE A 127 18.83 -3.56 -16.74
CA ILE A 127 18.08 -2.29 -16.70
C ILE A 127 17.16 -2.21 -17.93
N GLN A 128 15.89 -1.89 -17.66
CA GLN A 128 14.88 -1.71 -18.69
C GLN A 128 14.76 -0.21 -19.03
N GLU A 129 14.80 0.11 -20.31
CA GLU A 129 14.66 1.46 -20.81
C GLU A 129 13.21 1.79 -21.20
N GLY A 130 12.83 3.09 -21.21
CA GLY A 130 11.49 3.54 -21.60
C GLY A 130 10.40 3.09 -20.62
N ALA A 131 9.21 2.79 -21.15
CA ALA A 131 8.12 2.20 -20.38
C ALA A 131 8.50 0.77 -19.98
N ALA A 132 8.39 0.45 -18.71
CA ALA A 132 8.83 -0.84 -18.16
C ALA A 132 8.14 -1.16 -16.84
N GLU A 133 8.14 -2.44 -16.49
CA GLU A 133 7.73 -2.95 -15.18
C GLU A 133 8.72 -3.99 -14.69
N GLY A 134 9.00 -4.00 -13.38
CA GLY A 134 9.95 -4.94 -12.78
C GLY A 134 10.36 -4.53 -11.37
N SER A 135 11.52 -5.02 -10.94
CA SER A 135 12.09 -4.69 -9.64
C SER A 135 12.69 -3.28 -9.64
N LEU A 136 12.37 -2.51 -8.61
CA LEU A 136 12.92 -1.17 -8.43
C LEU A 136 14.29 -1.26 -7.73
N VAL A 137 15.30 -0.66 -8.35
CA VAL A 137 16.66 -0.56 -7.80
C VAL A 137 17.14 0.89 -7.82
N ILE A 138 18.12 1.22 -6.96
CA ILE A 138 18.83 2.49 -7.01
C ILE A 138 20.26 2.22 -7.46
N THR A 139 20.65 2.83 -8.58
CA THR A 139 21.92 2.51 -9.27
C THR A 139 23.13 3.28 -8.77
N ARG A 140 22.92 4.32 -7.94
CA ARG A 140 23.99 5.12 -7.35
C ARG A 140 23.70 5.45 -5.89
N PRO A 141 24.72 5.56 -5.04
CA PRO A 141 24.54 5.98 -3.66
C PRO A 141 23.99 7.41 -3.56
N TRP A 142 23.26 7.69 -2.50
CA TRP A 142 22.72 9.02 -2.17
C TRP A 142 23.02 9.36 -0.69
N PRO A 143 22.97 10.63 -0.30
CA PRO A 143 23.38 11.07 1.05
C PRO A 143 22.65 10.39 2.21
N GLY A 144 21.35 10.10 2.04
CA GLY A 144 20.48 9.48 3.05
C GLY A 144 20.58 7.96 3.13
N GLN A 145 21.36 7.32 2.26
CA GLN A 145 21.47 5.85 2.22
C GLN A 145 21.93 5.28 3.56
N MET A 146 21.19 4.28 4.05
CA MET A 146 21.59 3.47 5.18
C MET A 146 22.97 2.85 4.96
N ARG A 147 23.83 2.85 5.97
CA ARG A 147 25.20 2.33 5.89
C ARG A 147 25.37 0.92 6.42
N SER A 148 24.47 0.51 7.31
CA SER A 148 24.51 -0.80 7.95
C SER A 148 23.25 -1.05 8.76
N VAL A 149 23.03 -2.30 9.15
CA VAL A 149 22.11 -2.70 10.23
C VAL A 149 22.93 -2.77 11.53
N TYR A 150 22.39 -2.23 12.61
CA TYR A 150 23.06 -2.24 13.90
C TYR A 150 23.38 -3.66 14.37
N GLY A 151 24.67 -3.92 14.61
CA GLY A 151 25.15 -5.23 15.06
C GLY A 151 25.17 -6.34 13.99
N ASP A 152 24.70 -6.07 12.76
CA ASP A 152 24.60 -7.09 11.71
C ASP A 152 24.84 -6.49 10.30
N HIS A 153 26.09 -6.21 9.99
CA HIS A 153 26.46 -5.66 8.68
C HIS A 153 26.20 -6.65 7.53
N GLN A 154 26.36 -7.94 7.78
CA GLN A 154 26.14 -8.95 6.73
C GLN A 154 24.69 -8.96 6.29
N ARG A 155 23.74 -8.82 7.18
CA ARG A 155 22.32 -8.68 6.87
C ARG A 155 22.03 -7.48 5.93
N PHE A 156 22.74 -6.37 6.14
CA PHE A 156 22.63 -5.21 5.25
C PHE A 156 23.03 -5.57 3.81
N ILE A 157 24.17 -6.26 3.65
CA ILE A 157 24.66 -6.69 2.33
C ILE A 157 23.69 -7.71 1.71
N ASP A 158 23.30 -8.73 2.48
CA ASP A 158 22.44 -9.82 1.97
C ASP A 158 21.05 -9.31 1.55
N THR A 159 20.49 -8.35 2.30
CA THR A 159 19.14 -7.83 2.03
C THR A 159 19.11 -6.89 0.82
N TYR A 160 20.10 -5.99 0.70
CA TYR A 160 19.96 -4.87 -0.24
C TYR A 160 20.91 -4.93 -1.43
N PHE A 161 21.94 -5.82 -1.44
CA PHE A 161 22.94 -5.84 -2.50
C PHE A 161 23.21 -7.23 -3.07
N SER A 162 22.66 -8.31 -2.51
CA SER A 162 22.90 -9.66 -3.00
C SER A 162 22.10 -9.99 -4.26
N ALA A 163 20.85 -9.50 -4.36
CA ALA A 163 19.97 -9.79 -5.48
C ALA A 163 20.47 -9.17 -6.79
N PHE A 164 20.93 -7.90 -6.72
CA PHE A 164 21.43 -7.17 -7.89
C PHE A 164 22.78 -6.53 -7.55
N PRO A 165 23.92 -7.20 -7.83
CA PRO A 165 25.23 -6.72 -7.48
C PRO A 165 25.52 -5.30 -7.99
N GLY A 166 25.98 -4.42 -7.08
CA GLY A 166 26.29 -3.01 -7.39
C GLY A 166 25.08 -2.06 -7.40
N MET A 167 23.87 -2.55 -7.20
CA MET A 167 22.65 -1.75 -7.11
C MET A 167 21.95 -1.98 -5.77
N TYR A 168 21.40 -0.93 -5.18
CA TYR A 168 20.58 -1.07 -3.98
C TYR A 168 19.21 -1.61 -4.39
N PHE A 169 18.87 -2.81 -3.94
CA PHE A 169 17.58 -3.44 -4.16
C PHE A 169 16.57 -2.94 -3.12
N THR A 170 15.50 -2.30 -3.58
CA THR A 170 14.49 -1.73 -2.68
C THR A 170 13.54 -2.77 -2.10
N GLY A 171 13.43 -3.94 -2.73
CA GLY A 171 12.40 -4.93 -2.43
C GLY A 171 11.00 -4.52 -2.90
N ASP A 172 10.88 -3.41 -3.62
CA ASP A 172 9.62 -2.95 -4.21
C ASP A 172 9.63 -3.19 -5.72
N GLY A 173 8.47 -3.51 -6.28
CA GLY A 173 8.19 -3.47 -7.70
C GLY A 173 7.79 -2.07 -8.13
N ALA A 174 8.05 -1.74 -9.38
CA ALA A 174 7.61 -0.48 -9.95
C ALA A 174 7.28 -0.63 -11.43
N ARG A 175 6.36 0.21 -11.89
CA ARG A 175 6.09 0.46 -13.30
C ARG A 175 6.49 1.89 -13.65
N ARG A 176 7.08 2.07 -14.82
CA ARG A 176 7.39 3.38 -15.39
C ARG A 176 6.69 3.52 -16.73
N ASP A 177 6.03 4.64 -16.97
CA ASP A 177 5.38 4.92 -18.25
C ASP A 177 6.30 5.58 -19.28
N GLU A 178 5.76 5.88 -20.46
CA GLU A 178 6.48 6.51 -21.56
C GLU A 178 6.96 7.93 -21.23
N ASP A 179 6.24 8.63 -20.35
CA ASP A 179 6.63 9.96 -19.86
C ASP A 179 7.76 9.86 -18.81
N GLY A 180 8.08 8.66 -18.31
CA GLY A 180 9.09 8.39 -17.30
C GLY A 180 8.60 8.57 -15.87
N ASP A 181 7.29 8.56 -15.64
CA ASP A 181 6.69 8.61 -14.32
C ASP A 181 6.59 7.21 -13.70
N TYR A 182 6.83 7.10 -12.38
CA TYR A 182 6.88 5.85 -11.63
C TYR A 182 5.63 5.62 -10.82
N TRP A 183 5.11 4.40 -10.87
CA TRP A 183 4.14 3.83 -9.92
C TRP A 183 4.81 2.72 -9.13
N ILE A 184 4.64 2.72 -7.84
CA ILE A 184 5.08 1.61 -6.99
C ILE A 184 3.97 0.56 -6.99
N THR A 185 4.30 -0.65 -7.45
CA THR A 185 3.32 -1.74 -7.61
C THR A 185 3.20 -2.63 -6.37
N GLY A 186 4.02 -2.37 -5.35
CA GLY A 186 4.04 -3.10 -4.08
C GLY A 186 5.37 -3.80 -3.82
N ARG A 187 5.40 -4.63 -2.80
CA ARG A 187 6.59 -5.42 -2.44
C ARG A 187 6.78 -6.57 -3.45
N VAL A 188 8.02 -6.79 -3.86
CA VAL A 188 8.37 -7.94 -4.75
C VAL A 188 8.09 -9.28 -4.06
N ASP A 189 8.30 -9.35 -2.74
CA ASP A 189 7.98 -10.53 -1.94
C ASP A 189 6.47 -10.72 -1.66
N ASP A 190 5.65 -9.73 -1.96
CA ASP A 190 4.19 -9.80 -1.93
C ASP A 190 3.55 -10.01 -3.32
N VAL A 191 4.35 -10.03 -4.41
CA VAL A 191 3.86 -10.41 -5.74
C VAL A 191 3.46 -11.88 -5.74
N LEU A 192 2.27 -12.18 -6.23
CA LEU A 192 1.75 -13.53 -6.38
C LEU A 192 2.12 -14.08 -7.74
N ILE A 193 2.58 -15.33 -7.77
CA ILE A 193 2.82 -16.06 -9.02
C ILE A 193 1.71 -17.08 -9.21
N VAL A 194 0.64 -16.66 -9.88
CA VAL A 194 -0.54 -17.49 -10.12
C VAL A 194 -0.51 -18.02 -11.55
N SER A 195 -0.40 -19.33 -11.71
CA SER A 195 -0.31 -19.98 -13.03
C SER A 195 0.74 -19.36 -13.95
N GLY A 196 1.88 -18.95 -13.39
CA GLY A 196 3.00 -18.32 -14.12
C GLY A 196 2.84 -16.82 -14.41
N HIS A 197 1.80 -16.18 -13.92
CA HIS A 197 1.59 -14.74 -14.07
C HIS A 197 1.87 -14.01 -12.73
N ASN A 198 2.57 -12.90 -12.81
CA ASN A 198 2.81 -12.02 -11.68
C ASN A 198 1.59 -11.14 -11.45
N LEU A 199 1.06 -11.17 -10.22
CA LEU A 199 -0.07 -10.34 -9.78
C LEU A 199 0.35 -9.50 -8.57
N GLY A 200 0.23 -8.19 -8.67
CA GLY A 200 0.46 -7.28 -7.55
C GLY A 200 -0.68 -7.38 -6.53
N THR A 201 -0.36 -7.66 -5.27
CA THR A 201 -1.38 -7.73 -4.21
C THR A 201 -2.13 -6.41 -4.03
N ALA A 202 -1.44 -5.28 -4.21
CA ALA A 202 -2.03 -3.95 -4.07
C ALA A 202 -3.16 -3.67 -5.08
N GLU A 203 -3.06 -4.19 -6.31
CA GLU A 203 -4.10 -4.05 -7.33
C GLU A 203 -5.36 -4.84 -6.96
N LEU A 204 -5.17 -6.07 -6.48
CA LEU A 204 -6.27 -6.92 -6.03
C LEU A 204 -6.96 -6.33 -4.79
N GLU A 205 -6.18 -5.84 -3.83
CA GLU A 205 -6.68 -5.16 -2.64
C GLU A 205 -7.49 -3.91 -3.03
N SER A 206 -6.97 -3.11 -3.96
CA SER A 206 -7.66 -1.93 -4.48
C SER A 206 -8.99 -2.29 -5.13
N ALA A 207 -9.03 -3.35 -5.95
CA ALA A 207 -10.27 -3.80 -6.58
C ALA A 207 -11.32 -4.24 -5.54
N LEU A 208 -10.93 -4.97 -4.50
CA LEU A 208 -11.86 -5.38 -3.44
C LEU A 208 -12.43 -4.18 -2.66
N VAL A 209 -11.61 -3.18 -2.44
CA VAL A 209 -11.96 -1.96 -1.69
C VAL A 209 -12.88 -1.03 -2.48
N LEU A 210 -13.04 -1.21 -3.80
CA LEU A 210 -14.05 -0.50 -4.60
C LEU A 210 -15.49 -0.88 -4.20
N HIS A 211 -15.68 -2.03 -3.56
CA HIS A 211 -17.02 -2.44 -3.12
C HIS A 211 -17.44 -1.69 -1.86
N ASP A 212 -18.62 -1.08 -1.86
CA ASP A 212 -19.16 -0.26 -0.75
C ASP A 212 -19.20 -0.99 0.60
N SER A 213 -19.33 -2.30 0.58
CA SER A 213 -19.38 -3.14 1.79
C SER A 213 -18.00 -3.49 2.35
N VAL A 214 -16.89 -3.17 1.64
CA VAL A 214 -15.54 -3.54 2.05
C VAL A 214 -14.84 -2.39 2.74
N ALA A 215 -14.44 -2.59 3.99
CA ALA A 215 -13.68 -1.63 4.78
C ALA A 215 -12.18 -1.69 4.45
N GLU A 216 -11.61 -2.86 4.46
CA GLU A 216 -10.21 -3.12 4.15
C GLU A 216 -10.07 -4.49 3.52
N ALA A 217 -9.01 -4.67 2.74
CA ALA A 217 -8.63 -5.97 2.22
C ALA A 217 -7.12 -6.16 2.29
N ALA A 218 -6.70 -7.39 2.50
CA ALA A 218 -5.30 -7.80 2.37
C ALA A 218 -5.23 -9.12 1.59
N ILE A 219 -4.37 -9.14 0.60
CA ILE A 219 -4.15 -10.31 -0.27
C ILE A 219 -2.81 -10.95 0.06
N VAL A 220 -2.80 -12.27 0.15
CA VAL A 220 -1.57 -13.07 0.25
C VAL A 220 -1.67 -14.32 -0.61
N GLY A 221 -0.52 -14.86 -1.00
CA GLY A 221 -0.43 -16.17 -1.63
C GLY A 221 -0.45 -17.29 -0.61
N TYR A 222 -1.03 -18.42 -0.99
CA TYR A 222 -0.91 -19.68 -0.26
C TYR A 222 -0.51 -20.80 -1.24
N PRO A 223 0.12 -21.91 -0.79
CA PRO A 223 0.46 -23.03 -1.65
C PRO A 223 -0.80 -23.64 -2.29
N HIS A 224 -0.78 -23.80 -3.62
CA HIS A 224 -1.89 -24.36 -4.38
C HIS A 224 -1.39 -25.40 -5.37
N ASP A 225 -1.91 -26.63 -5.33
CA ASP A 225 -1.39 -27.78 -6.06
C ASP A 225 -1.35 -27.60 -7.59
N ILE A 226 -2.32 -26.88 -8.15
CA ILE A 226 -2.45 -26.68 -9.60
C ILE A 226 -1.81 -25.37 -10.06
N LYS A 227 -2.02 -24.29 -9.32
CA LYS A 227 -1.62 -22.93 -9.71
C LYS A 227 -0.21 -22.53 -9.23
N GLY A 228 0.43 -23.37 -8.40
CA GLY A 228 1.62 -23.04 -7.64
C GLY A 228 1.30 -22.15 -6.44
N GLN A 229 0.69 -21.01 -6.69
CA GLN A 229 0.10 -20.16 -5.63
C GLN A 229 -1.38 -19.90 -5.93
N GLY A 230 -2.21 -19.99 -4.89
CA GLY A 230 -3.57 -19.51 -4.87
C GLY A 230 -3.67 -18.14 -4.22
N ILE A 231 -4.77 -17.46 -4.44
CA ILE A 231 -5.05 -16.10 -3.95
C ILE A 231 -5.96 -16.21 -2.71
N TYR A 232 -5.44 -15.78 -1.56
CA TYR A 232 -6.16 -15.73 -0.30
C TYR A 232 -6.45 -14.28 0.07
N ALA A 233 -7.73 -13.91 0.13
CA ALA A 233 -8.17 -12.57 0.49
C ALA A 233 -8.70 -12.54 1.93
N TYR A 234 -8.14 -11.67 2.75
CA TYR A 234 -8.72 -11.28 4.04
C TYR A 234 -9.51 -10.00 3.82
N VAL A 235 -10.79 -10.02 4.14
CA VAL A 235 -11.70 -8.88 3.89
C VAL A 235 -12.37 -8.46 5.19
N THR A 236 -12.18 -7.20 5.56
CA THR A 236 -12.92 -6.56 6.66
C THR A 236 -14.08 -5.78 6.05
N LEU A 237 -15.28 -6.05 6.54
CA LEU A 237 -16.50 -5.38 6.10
C LEU A 237 -16.69 -4.04 6.82
N VAL A 238 -17.49 -3.18 6.22
CA VAL A 238 -17.98 -1.95 6.85
C VAL A 238 -18.90 -2.30 8.02
N ASP A 239 -18.91 -1.48 9.07
CA ASP A 239 -19.75 -1.69 10.23
C ASP A 239 -21.24 -1.82 9.85
N GLY A 240 -21.88 -2.86 10.36
CA GLY A 240 -23.29 -3.16 10.09
C GLY A 240 -23.55 -3.99 8.82
N VAL A 241 -22.52 -4.38 8.10
CA VAL A 241 -22.62 -5.32 6.97
C VAL A 241 -22.30 -6.73 7.46
N GLU A 242 -23.21 -7.66 7.22
CA GLU A 242 -23.03 -9.06 7.59
C GLU A 242 -22.38 -9.87 6.45
N PRO A 243 -21.49 -10.81 6.76
CA PRO A 243 -20.92 -11.72 5.77
C PRO A 243 -21.98 -12.59 5.11
N SER A 244 -21.92 -12.72 3.77
CA SER A 244 -22.80 -13.64 3.06
C SER A 244 -22.10 -14.25 1.84
N ASP A 245 -22.67 -15.34 1.30
CA ASP A 245 -22.17 -15.98 0.09
C ASP A 245 -22.46 -15.12 -1.16
N GLU A 246 -23.54 -14.37 -1.14
CA GLU A 246 -23.90 -13.42 -2.18
C GLU A 246 -22.85 -12.32 -2.28
N LEU A 247 -22.49 -11.70 -1.15
CA LEU A 247 -21.43 -10.69 -1.09
C LEU A 247 -20.07 -11.25 -1.54
N ARG A 248 -19.75 -12.51 -1.15
CA ARG A 248 -18.56 -13.20 -1.63
C ARG A 248 -18.54 -13.30 -3.16
N ALA A 249 -19.67 -13.70 -3.77
CA ALA A 249 -19.78 -13.82 -5.21
C ALA A 249 -19.68 -12.46 -5.93
N GLU A 250 -20.20 -11.40 -5.32
CA GLU A 250 -20.08 -10.02 -5.83
C GLU A 250 -18.61 -9.56 -5.82
N LEU A 251 -17.88 -9.79 -4.75
CA LEU A 251 -16.46 -9.44 -4.64
C LEU A 251 -15.60 -10.21 -5.64
N VAL A 252 -15.86 -11.51 -5.81
CA VAL A 252 -15.17 -12.34 -6.82
C VAL A 252 -15.45 -11.81 -8.23
N LYS A 253 -16.69 -11.46 -8.53
CA LYS A 253 -17.08 -10.88 -9.82
C LYS A 253 -16.43 -9.52 -10.04
N LEU A 254 -16.37 -8.68 -9.01
CA LEU A 254 -15.74 -7.37 -9.07
C LEU A 254 -14.27 -7.48 -9.44
N VAL A 255 -13.48 -8.27 -8.71
CA VAL A 255 -12.04 -8.48 -9.01
C VAL A 255 -11.87 -9.03 -10.43
N ARG A 256 -12.73 -9.96 -10.85
CA ARG A 256 -12.68 -10.52 -12.19
C ARG A 256 -12.96 -9.48 -13.28
N THR A 257 -13.81 -8.50 -13.01
CA THR A 257 -14.15 -7.41 -13.95
C THR A 257 -13.04 -6.37 -14.01
N GLU A 258 -12.53 -5.96 -12.85
CA GLU A 258 -11.54 -4.87 -12.73
C GLU A 258 -10.13 -5.29 -13.21
N ILE A 259 -9.72 -6.53 -12.91
CA ILE A 259 -8.37 -7.00 -13.18
C ILE A 259 -8.34 -8.12 -14.21
N GLY A 260 -9.23 -9.10 -14.06
CA GLY A 260 -9.32 -10.25 -14.96
C GLY A 260 -9.48 -11.59 -14.25
N PRO A 261 -9.76 -12.66 -15.01
CA PRO A 261 -10.09 -13.97 -14.45
C PRO A 261 -8.96 -14.59 -13.62
N ILE A 262 -7.70 -14.31 -13.96
CA ILE A 262 -6.53 -14.89 -13.30
C ILE A 262 -6.34 -14.34 -11.88
N ALA A 263 -6.84 -13.13 -11.63
CA ALA A 263 -6.75 -12.44 -10.35
C ALA A 263 -7.87 -12.81 -9.36
N THR A 264 -8.75 -13.72 -9.76
CA THR A 264 -9.90 -14.12 -8.94
C THR A 264 -9.46 -14.77 -7.63
N PRO A 265 -9.85 -14.25 -6.45
CA PRO A 265 -9.55 -14.88 -5.17
C PRO A 265 -10.11 -16.32 -5.10
N ASP A 266 -9.26 -17.26 -4.72
CA ASP A 266 -9.68 -18.65 -4.45
C ASP A 266 -10.41 -18.74 -3.12
N ILE A 267 -9.97 -17.95 -2.15
CA ILE A 267 -10.51 -17.91 -0.80
C ILE A 267 -10.73 -16.46 -0.39
N ILE A 268 -11.91 -16.19 0.18
CA ILE A 268 -12.20 -14.95 0.90
C ILE A 268 -12.52 -15.33 2.34
N GLN A 269 -11.67 -14.89 3.26
CA GLN A 269 -11.90 -14.99 4.70
C GLN A 269 -12.38 -13.64 5.22
N TRP A 270 -13.54 -13.65 5.88
CA TRP A 270 -14.03 -12.48 6.59
C TRP A 270 -13.18 -12.25 7.84
N ALA A 271 -12.68 -11.05 8.01
CA ALA A 271 -11.79 -10.66 9.09
C ALA A 271 -12.39 -9.50 9.88
N PRO A 272 -12.44 -9.56 11.22
CA PRO A 272 -12.90 -8.42 12.02
C PRO A 272 -11.94 -7.22 11.94
N GLY A 273 -10.71 -7.47 11.53
CA GLY A 273 -9.66 -6.52 11.28
C GLY A 273 -8.42 -7.20 10.74
N LEU A 274 -7.44 -6.42 10.28
CA LEU A 274 -6.16 -6.91 9.77
C LEU A 274 -5.06 -6.73 10.81
N PRO A 275 -4.09 -7.67 10.93
CA PRO A 275 -2.96 -7.52 11.84
C PRO A 275 -2.08 -6.35 11.39
N LYS A 276 -2.00 -5.31 12.20
CA LYS A 276 -1.26 -4.08 11.91
C LYS A 276 -0.21 -3.80 12.97
N THR A 277 0.85 -3.17 12.55
CA THR A 277 1.79 -2.52 13.49
C THR A 277 1.11 -1.32 14.15
N ARG A 278 1.70 -0.80 15.23
CA ARG A 278 1.22 0.44 15.88
C ARG A 278 1.20 1.65 14.94
N SER A 279 1.99 1.63 13.87
CA SER A 279 1.97 2.66 12.81
C SER A 279 0.91 2.45 11.73
N GLY A 280 0.06 1.41 11.84
CA GLY A 280 -1.02 1.12 10.90
C GLY A 280 -0.62 0.24 9.70
N LYS A 281 0.64 -0.19 9.58
CA LYS A 281 1.10 -1.03 8.47
C LYS A 281 0.62 -2.48 8.65
N ILE A 282 -0.03 -3.04 7.64
CA ILE A 282 -0.49 -4.43 7.62
C ILE A 282 0.71 -5.38 7.66
N MET A 283 0.64 -6.36 8.55
CA MET A 283 1.69 -7.38 8.72
C MET A 283 1.39 -8.62 7.84
N ARG A 284 1.55 -8.45 6.51
CA ARG A 284 1.25 -9.52 5.51
C ARG A 284 1.99 -10.82 5.79
N ARG A 285 3.17 -10.75 6.38
CA ARG A 285 3.92 -11.94 6.80
C ARG A 285 3.07 -12.87 7.69
N ILE A 286 2.34 -12.31 8.65
CA ILE A 286 1.46 -13.08 9.54
C ILE A 286 0.29 -13.67 8.75
N LEU A 287 -0.36 -12.87 7.92
CA LEU A 287 -1.47 -13.31 7.07
C LEU A 287 -1.07 -14.46 6.14
N ARG A 288 0.11 -14.36 5.53
CA ARG A 288 0.66 -15.41 4.66
C ARG A 288 0.87 -16.73 5.42
N LYS A 289 1.40 -16.67 6.63
CA LYS A 289 1.59 -17.84 7.49
C LYS A 289 0.26 -18.50 7.88
N ILE A 290 -0.73 -17.70 8.23
CA ILE A 290 -2.08 -18.20 8.54
C ILE A 290 -2.68 -18.84 7.27
N ALA A 291 -2.65 -18.20 6.12
CA ALA A 291 -3.16 -18.75 4.86
C ALA A 291 -2.50 -20.09 4.50
N ALA A 292 -1.18 -20.19 4.67
CA ALA A 292 -0.40 -21.42 4.43
C ALA A 292 -0.53 -22.48 5.52
N ASN A 293 -1.32 -22.26 6.59
CA ASN A 293 -1.42 -23.14 7.75
C ASN A 293 -0.10 -23.39 8.51
N ASP A 294 0.77 -22.39 8.52
CA ASP A 294 2.08 -22.41 9.20
C ASP A 294 2.00 -21.55 10.48
N MET A 295 1.35 -22.08 11.51
CA MET A 295 1.08 -21.37 12.76
C MET A 295 2.29 -21.33 13.70
N ASP A 296 3.20 -22.30 13.58
CA ASP A 296 4.36 -22.44 14.48
C ASP A 296 5.45 -21.38 14.19
N SER A 297 5.40 -20.74 13.01
CA SER A 297 6.44 -19.82 12.54
C SER A 297 5.95 -18.39 12.32
N LEU A 298 4.95 -17.91 13.07
CA LEU A 298 4.40 -16.55 12.92
C LEU A 298 5.45 -15.44 13.14
N GLY A 299 6.54 -15.74 13.86
CA GLY A 299 7.65 -14.83 14.13
C GLY A 299 7.27 -13.74 15.14
N ASP A 300 8.01 -12.62 15.12
CA ASP A 300 7.80 -11.54 16.08
C ASP A 300 6.46 -10.84 15.89
N THR A 301 5.62 -10.89 16.92
CA THR A 301 4.30 -10.24 17.01
C THR A 301 4.28 -9.07 18.00
N SER A 302 5.42 -8.72 18.60
CA SER A 302 5.51 -7.68 19.65
C SER A 302 5.13 -6.28 19.18
N THR A 303 5.17 -6.04 17.87
CA THR A 303 4.83 -4.75 17.24
C THR A 303 3.36 -4.62 16.85
N LEU A 304 2.55 -5.68 17.05
CA LEU A 304 1.11 -5.65 16.78
C LEU A 304 0.40 -4.60 17.64
N ALA A 305 -0.49 -3.86 16.98
CA ALA A 305 -1.38 -2.92 17.67
C ALA A 305 -2.44 -3.66 18.49
N ASP A 306 -3.00 -4.75 17.93
CA ASP A 306 -3.97 -5.65 18.57
C ASP A 306 -3.59 -7.12 18.29
N PRO A 307 -3.04 -7.83 19.28
CA PRO A 307 -2.75 -9.25 19.15
C PRO A 307 -3.99 -10.14 19.01
N GLY A 308 -5.17 -9.70 19.49
CA GLY A 308 -6.42 -10.49 19.45
C GLY A 308 -6.89 -10.75 18.02
N VAL A 309 -6.58 -9.86 17.09
CA VAL A 309 -6.90 -10.05 15.66
C VAL A 309 -6.26 -11.32 15.10
N VAL A 310 -5.03 -11.61 15.46
CA VAL A 310 -4.32 -12.81 14.97
C VAL A 310 -4.99 -14.07 15.43
N SER A 311 -5.38 -14.15 16.70
CA SER A 311 -6.09 -15.31 17.26
C SER A 311 -7.41 -15.55 16.53
N ASN A 312 -8.18 -14.50 16.29
CA ASN A 312 -9.43 -14.59 15.54
C ASN A 312 -9.23 -15.09 14.10
N LEU A 313 -8.20 -14.59 13.40
CA LEU A 313 -7.89 -15.01 12.03
C LEU A 313 -7.49 -16.49 11.96
N ILE A 314 -6.80 -17.00 12.97
CA ILE A 314 -6.42 -18.41 13.07
C ILE A 314 -7.67 -19.27 13.31
N GLU A 315 -8.51 -18.90 14.28
CA GLU A 315 -9.74 -19.64 14.64
C GLU A 315 -10.73 -19.74 13.48
N ASN A 316 -10.84 -18.67 12.69
CA ASN A 316 -11.76 -18.56 11.56
C ASN A 316 -11.09 -18.81 10.19
N ARG A 317 -9.92 -19.45 10.19
CA ARG A 317 -9.22 -19.76 8.96
C ARG A 317 -10.08 -20.59 8.02
N VAL A 318 -10.22 -20.14 6.78
CA VAL A 318 -10.89 -20.92 5.72
C VAL A 318 -9.85 -21.84 5.09
N THR A 319 -10.17 -23.14 5.07
CA THR A 319 -9.32 -24.16 4.45
C THR A 319 -9.55 -24.17 2.94
N PRO A 320 -8.49 -24.24 2.12
CA PRO A 320 -8.57 -24.36 0.66
C PRO A 320 -9.34 -25.59 0.21
#